data_6650cf5c98fd9891713a7faa8f231c3c
#
_entry.id   6650cf5c98fd9891713a7faa8f231c3c
#
_cell.length_a   1.000
_cell.length_b   1.000
_cell.length_c   1.000
_cell.angle_alpha   90.00
_cell.angle_beta   90.00
_cell.angle_gamma   90.00
#
_symmetry.space_group_name_H-M   'P 1'
#
loop_
_entity.id
_entity.type
_entity.pdbx_description
1 polymer ?
#
loop_
_entity_poly.entity_id
_entity_poly.type
_entity_poly.pdbx_seq_one_letter_code
_entity_poly.pdbx_strand_id
1 'polypeptide(L)'
;MSSKINTLIRLFETIEKRSNDDPTKSYTAQLLSEGKEKCIAKVREEALETVEAAEQENISQIVYESADLIYHLHVLWKKFDLKPDDIYSELESREGKTGIKNE
;
A
#
# COMPACT_ATOMS: atom_id res chain seq x y z
N MET A 1 3.93 -10.81 22.31
CA MET A 1 4.84 -10.99 21.20
C MET A 1 4.29 -10.27 19.97
N SER A 2 5.08 -9.36 19.43
CA SER A 2 4.69 -8.69 18.21
C SER A 2 4.77 -9.68 17.06
N SER A 3 3.69 -9.81 16.31
CA SER A 3 3.65 -10.70 15.18
C SER A 3 3.81 -9.90 13.90
N LYS A 4 4.56 -10.45 12.95
CA LYS A 4 4.69 -9.83 11.62
C LYS A 4 3.34 -9.78 10.91
N ILE A 5 2.43 -10.67 11.26
CA ILE A 5 1.08 -10.67 10.68
C ILE A 5 0.36 -9.35 10.92
N ASN A 6 0.62 -8.71 12.06
CA ASN A 6 -0.04 -7.46 12.44
C ASN A 6 0.65 -6.22 11.88
N THR A 7 1.71 -6.38 11.09
CA THR A 7 2.46 -5.24 10.55
C THR A 7 1.58 -4.31 9.70
N LEU A 8 0.70 -4.88 8.88
CA LEU A 8 -0.17 -4.06 8.03
C LEU A 8 -1.20 -3.29 8.84
N ILE A 9 -1.69 -3.89 9.95
CA ILE A 9 -2.62 -3.21 10.84
C ILE A 9 -1.92 -1.99 11.47
N ARG A 10 -0.70 -2.18 11.98
CA ARG A 10 0.06 -1.08 12.57
C ARG A 10 0.40 -0.01 11.54
N LEU A 11 0.70 -0.42 10.31
CA LEU A 11 0.98 0.51 9.23
C LEU A 11 -0.21 1.44 8.99
N PHE A 12 -1.40 0.87 8.86
CA PHE A 12 -2.57 1.70 8.58
C PHE A 12 -2.93 2.60 9.76
N GLU A 13 -2.79 2.10 10.99
CA GLU A 13 -2.98 2.90 12.18
C GLU A 13 -2.04 4.10 12.20
N THR A 14 -0.79 3.88 11.81
CA THR A 14 0.20 4.96 11.71
C THR A 14 -0.20 5.97 10.64
N ILE A 15 -0.66 5.49 9.48
CA ILE A 15 -1.10 6.38 8.39
C ILE A 15 -2.28 7.23 8.85
N GLU A 16 -3.25 6.65 9.54
CA GLU A 16 -4.38 7.40 10.06
C GLU A 16 -3.94 8.46 11.07
N LYS A 17 -3.03 8.09 11.94
CA LYS A 17 -2.50 8.98 12.95
C LYS A 17 -1.76 10.16 12.33
N ARG A 18 -0.99 9.90 11.27
CA ARG A 18 -0.20 10.93 10.60
C ARG A 18 -0.98 11.76 9.59
N SER A 19 -2.18 11.33 9.23
CA SER A 19 -2.96 12.01 8.19
C SER A 19 -3.28 13.47 8.53
N ASN A 20 -3.32 13.80 9.82
CA ASN A 20 -3.58 15.17 10.27
C ASN A 20 -2.34 15.90 10.77
N ASP A 21 -1.16 15.31 10.57
CA ASP A 21 0.09 15.94 10.97
C ASP A 21 0.44 17.09 10.02
N ASP A 22 1.42 17.88 10.46
CA ASP A 22 2.00 18.94 9.64
C ASP A 22 2.66 18.31 8.40
N PRO A 23 2.24 18.68 7.17
CA PRO A 23 2.84 18.13 5.95
C PRO A 23 4.35 18.38 5.83
N THR A 24 4.89 19.37 6.53
CA THR A 24 6.34 19.61 6.51
C THR A 24 7.12 18.62 7.38
N LYS A 25 6.40 17.84 8.23
CA LYS A 25 7.02 16.92 9.18
C LYS A 25 6.67 15.47 8.95
N SER A 26 5.71 15.20 8.07
CA SER A 26 5.25 13.84 7.79
C SER A 26 5.05 13.65 6.30
N TYR A 27 5.75 12.67 5.74
CA TYR A 27 5.60 12.31 4.33
C TYR A 27 4.16 11.88 4.02
N THR A 28 3.54 11.10 4.93
CA THR A 28 2.15 10.68 4.77
C THR A 28 1.21 11.88 4.69
N ALA A 29 1.37 12.83 5.60
CA ALA A 29 0.55 14.04 5.61
C ALA A 29 0.78 14.85 4.32
N GLN A 30 2.03 14.92 3.87
CA GLN A 30 2.37 15.63 2.63
C GLN A 30 1.66 15.02 1.43
N LEU A 31 1.74 13.69 1.28
CA LEU A 31 1.08 12.98 0.17
C LEU A 31 -0.42 13.23 0.17
N LEU A 32 -1.05 13.08 1.34
CA LEU A 32 -2.49 13.25 1.45
C LEU A 32 -2.92 14.68 1.15
N SER A 33 -2.09 15.67 1.53
CA SER A 33 -2.39 17.08 1.28
C SER A 33 -2.25 17.47 -0.19
N GLU A 34 -1.44 16.72 -0.96
CA GLU A 34 -1.20 17.03 -2.38
C GLU A 34 -2.30 16.50 -3.31
N GLY A 35 -3.25 15.72 -2.76
CA GLY A 35 -4.41 15.29 -3.52
C GLY A 35 -4.28 13.88 -4.09
N LYS A 36 -5.40 13.40 -4.64
CA LYS A 36 -5.52 12.02 -5.11
C LYS A 36 -4.59 11.70 -6.28
N GLU A 37 -4.36 12.67 -7.16
CA GLU A 37 -3.49 12.47 -8.33
C GLU A 37 -2.06 12.14 -7.90
N LYS A 38 -1.58 12.78 -6.84
CA LYS A 38 -0.26 12.48 -6.31
C LYS A 38 -0.20 11.08 -5.72
N CYS A 39 -1.23 10.69 -4.97
CA CYS A 39 -1.29 9.34 -4.41
C CYS A 39 -1.31 8.28 -5.52
N ILE A 40 -2.08 8.53 -6.59
CA ILE A 40 -2.15 7.63 -7.75
C ILE A 40 -0.78 7.55 -8.43
N ALA A 41 -0.13 8.69 -8.66
CA ALA A 41 1.17 8.73 -9.32
C ALA A 41 2.22 7.96 -8.53
N LYS A 42 2.19 8.02 -7.21
CA LYS A 42 3.15 7.30 -6.38
C LYS A 42 2.94 5.79 -6.46
N VAL A 43 1.70 5.32 -6.48
CA VAL A 43 1.43 3.88 -6.65
C VAL A 43 1.96 3.41 -8.00
N ARG A 44 1.72 4.19 -9.06
CA ARG A 44 2.23 3.85 -10.40
C ARG A 44 3.75 3.77 -10.42
N GLU A 45 4.41 4.75 -9.81
CA GLU A 45 5.87 4.80 -9.74
C GLU A 45 6.45 3.60 -9.00
N GLU A 46 5.89 3.28 -7.82
CA GLU A 46 6.40 2.18 -7.01
C GLU A 46 6.11 0.82 -7.63
N ALA A 47 4.97 0.69 -8.32
CA ALA A 47 4.66 -0.53 -9.06
C ALA A 47 5.70 -0.76 -10.17
N LEU A 48 6.06 0.28 -10.91
CA LEU A 48 7.06 0.19 -11.97
C LEU A 48 8.43 -0.18 -11.39
N GLU A 49 8.83 0.45 -10.29
CA GLU A 49 10.11 0.13 -9.64
C GLU A 49 10.15 -1.32 -9.16
N THR A 50 9.01 -1.85 -8.68
CA THR A 50 8.92 -3.25 -8.29
C THR A 50 9.11 -4.17 -9.50
N VAL A 51 8.47 -3.84 -10.62
CA VAL A 51 8.62 -4.60 -11.87
C VAL A 51 10.08 -4.59 -12.33
N GLU A 52 10.71 -3.42 -12.33
CA GLU A 52 12.11 -3.30 -12.76
C GLU A 52 13.04 -4.10 -11.86
N ALA A 53 12.81 -4.07 -10.55
CA ALA A 53 13.61 -4.87 -9.62
C ALA A 53 13.48 -6.37 -9.93
N ALA A 54 12.27 -6.81 -10.24
CA ALA A 54 12.00 -8.22 -10.58
C ALA A 54 12.66 -8.60 -11.91
N GLU A 55 12.60 -7.73 -12.91
CA GLU A 55 13.24 -7.95 -14.20
C GLU A 55 14.75 -8.10 -14.06
N GLN A 56 15.34 -7.38 -13.12
CA GLN A 56 16.79 -7.46 -12.84
C GLN A 56 17.12 -8.60 -11.89
N GLU A 57 16.11 -9.32 -11.41
CA GLU A 57 16.26 -10.41 -10.44
C GLU A 57 17.02 -9.98 -9.17
N ASN A 58 16.87 -8.72 -8.80
CA ASN A 58 17.51 -8.16 -7.62
C ASN A 58 16.61 -8.40 -6.40
N ILE A 59 16.90 -9.46 -5.65
CA ILE A 59 16.01 -9.92 -4.57
C ILE A 59 15.83 -8.85 -3.48
N SER A 60 16.89 -8.21 -3.05
CA SER A 60 16.80 -7.20 -2.00
C SER A 60 15.99 -5.99 -2.46
N GLN A 61 16.09 -5.61 -3.72
CA GLN A 61 15.30 -4.52 -4.27
C GLN A 61 13.84 -4.90 -4.46
N ILE A 62 13.55 -6.16 -4.82
CA ILE A 62 12.17 -6.62 -4.88
C ILE A 62 11.50 -6.46 -3.51
N VAL A 63 12.18 -6.85 -2.44
CA VAL A 63 11.66 -6.71 -1.08
C VAL A 63 11.43 -5.23 -0.75
N TYR A 64 12.42 -4.39 -1.01
CA TYR A 64 12.35 -2.96 -0.70
C TYR A 64 11.21 -2.28 -1.46
N GLU A 65 11.13 -2.49 -2.77
CA GLU A 65 10.13 -1.84 -3.59
C GLU A 65 8.72 -2.37 -3.34
N SER A 66 8.60 -3.67 -3.00
CA SER A 66 7.32 -4.24 -2.62
C SER A 66 6.78 -3.57 -1.34
N ALA A 67 7.66 -3.33 -0.37
CA ALA A 67 7.28 -2.64 0.87
C ALA A 67 6.82 -1.21 0.58
N ASP A 68 7.55 -0.49 -0.29
CA ASP A 68 7.17 0.85 -0.72
C ASP A 68 5.81 0.86 -1.41
N LEU A 69 5.58 -0.11 -2.29
CA LEU A 69 4.32 -0.23 -3.00
C LEU A 69 3.16 -0.46 -2.04
N ILE A 70 3.35 -1.36 -1.07
CA ILE A 70 2.32 -1.67 -0.07
C ILE A 70 2.01 -0.41 0.76
N TYR A 71 3.04 0.34 1.15
CA TYR A 71 2.85 1.59 1.89
C TYR A 71 2.01 2.57 1.07
N HIS A 72 2.38 2.79 -0.18
CA HIS A 72 1.66 3.77 -1.03
C HIS A 72 0.24 3.31 -1.37
N LEU A 73 0.01 2.00 -1.46
CA LEU A 73 -1.36 1.47 -1.60
C LEU A 73 -2.21 1.84 -0.38
N HIS A 74 -1.65 1.72 0.82
CA HIS A 74 -2.38 2.08 2.03
C HIS A 74 -2.69 3.58 2.09
N VAL A 75 -1.76 4.43 1.66
CA VAL A 75 -1.99 5.87 1.59
C VAL A 75 -3.09 6.18 0.57
N LEU A 76 -3.05 5.51 -0.59
CA LEU A 76 -4.08 5.66 -1.61
C LEU A 76 -5.45 5.29 -1.06
N TRP A 77 -5.54 4.16 -0.35
CA TRP A 77 -6.81 3.75 0.27
C TRP A 77 -7.32 4.82 1.23
N LYS A 78 -6.44 5.33 2.08
CA LYS A 78 -6.81 6.40 3.02
C LYS A 78 -7.38 7.62 2.28
N LYS A 79 -6.77 7.99 1.16
CA LYS A 79 -7.20 9.14 0.37
C LYS A 79 -8.63 8.96 -0.17
N PHE A 80 -9.03 7.73 -0.46
CA PHE A 80 -10.37 7.42 -0.96
C PHE A 80 -11.32 6.95 0.16
N ASP A 81 -10.95 7.15 1.42
CA ASP A 81 -11.73 6.74 2.59
C ASP A 81 -11.99 5.23 2.65
N LEU A 82 -11.08 4.46 2.06
CA LEU A 82 -11.10 3.00 2.16
C LEU A 82 -10.24 2.56 3.32
N LYS A 83 -10.62 1.42 3.91
CA LYS A 83 -9.83 0.77 4.95
C LYS A 83 -9.24 -0.52 4.40
N PRO A 84 -8.10 -0.98 4.96
CA PRO A 84 -7.53 -2.28 4.54
C PRO A 84 -8.54 -3.40 4.60
N ASP A 85 -9.47 -3.35 5.56
CA ASP A 85 -10.50 -4.38 5.72
C ASP A 85 -11.36 -4.51 4.47
N ASP A 86 -11.61 -3.43 3.76
CA ASP A 86 -12.37 -3.48 2.50
C ASP A 86 -11.66 -4.33 1.46
N ILE A 87 -10.33 -4.22 1.41
CA ILE A 87 -9.51 -4.99 0.47
C ILE A 87 -9.42 -6.44 0.95
N TYR A 88 -9.26 -6.65 2.24
CA TYR A 88 -9.19 -8.00 2.81
C TYR A 88 -10.50 -8.75 2.57
N SER A 89 -11.65 -8.08 2.71
CA SER A 89 -12.95 -8.70 2.45
C SER A 89 -13.06 -9.15 0.99
N GLU A 90 -12.54 -8.35 0.07
CA GLU A 90 -12.53 -8.73 -1.35
C GLU A 90 -11.64 -9.94 -1.58
N LEU A 91 -10.45 -9.97 -0.95
CA LEU A 91 -9.56 -11.11 -1.06
C LEU A 91 -10.20 -12.35 -0.47
N GLU A 92 -10.84 -12.19 0.67
CA GLU A 92 -11.53 -13.31 1.35
C GLU A 92 -12.62 -13.91 0.46
N SER A 93 -13.35 -13.05 -0.27
CA SER A 93 -14.41 -13.50 -1.17
C SER A 93 -13.89 -14.35 -2.33
N ARG A 94 -12.58 -14.26 -2.61
CA ARG A 94 -11.94 -15.02 -3.69
C ARG A 94 -11.33 -16.34 -3.20
N GLU A 95 -11.35 -16.59 -1.90
CA GLU A 95 -10.80 -17.83 -1.36
C GLU A 95 -11.58 -19.04 -1.90
N GLY A 96 -10.84 -20.09 -2.19
CA GLY A 96 -11.42 -21.32 -2.73
C GLY A 96 -11.67 -21.28 -4.23
N LYS A 97 -11.41 -20.15 -4.88
CA LYS A 97 -11.56 -20.02 -6.34
C LYS A 97 -10.20 -20.19 -7.00
N THR A 98 -10.17 -20.77 -8.18
CA THR A 98 -8.90 -21.01 -8.91
C THR A 98 -8.35 -19.80 -9.62
N GLY A 99 -9.16 -18.75 -9.78
CA GLY A 99 -8.79 -17.58 -10.57
C GLY A 99 -9.00 -17.78 -12.06
N ILE A 100 -9.46 -18.94 -12.47
CA ILE A 100 -9.79 -19.20 -13.88
C ILE A 100 -11.14 -18.56 -14.20
N LYS A 101 -11.24 -17.98 -15.38
CA LYS A 101 -12.30 -17.06 -15.74
C LYS A 101 -13.73 -17.59 -15.66
N ASN A 102 -13.93 -18.89 -15.71
CA ASN A 102 -15.28 -19.50 -15.72
C ASN A 102 -15.78 -19.92 -14.33
N GLU A 103 -15.11 -19.55 -13.29
CA GLU A 103 -15.57 -19.85 -11.94
C GLU A 103 -16.69 -18.94 -11.49
#